data_571d4bf2b009090c7fb7e9353c6c49b1
#
_entry.id   571d4bf2b009090c7fb7e9353c6c49b1
#
_cell.length_a   1.000
_cell.length_b   1.000
_cell.length_c   1.000
_cell.angle_alpha   90.00
_cell.angle_beta   90.00
_cell.angle_gamma   90.00
#
_symmetry.space_group_name_H-M   'P 1'
#
loop_
_entity.id
_entity.type
_entity.pdbx_description
1 polymer ?
#
loop_
_entity_poly.entity_id
_entity_poly.type
_entity_poly.pdbx_seq_one_letter_code
_entity_poly.pdbx_strand_id
1 'polypeptide(L)'
;MSERQREVILEAIHGKKNIIVAGGTGSGKTTLVNAVLAEISKLDERIVTIEDTRELKCSAENAVTLNTTDSVDMDNLLRKTLRLSPNRIVVGEIRGKEALTLIDAWSTGHRGGCSTVHSDSAMDTLYRLEDLVSRVSISAQQAGIARAIDVVIYIAKRAVSRGVEEVLSIDGWDRERHEYITHRLDEAAS
;
A
#
# COMPACT_ATOMS: atom_id res chain seq x y z
N MET A 1 9.14 -7.07 -14.76
CA MET A 1 9.88 -6.51 -13.60
C MET A 1 11.35 -6.82 -13.80
N SER A 2 12.21 -5.80 -13.71
CA SER A 2 13.67 -5.97 -13.79
C SER A 2 14.23 -6.57 -12.49
N GLU A 3 15.51 -7.02 -12.51
CA GLU A 3 16.18 -7.53 -11.31
C GLU A 3 16.29 -6.42 -10.25
N ARG A 4 16.67 -5.20 -10.66
CA ARG A 4 16.74 -4.04 -9.75
C ARG A 4 15.40 -3.73 -9.08
N GLN A 5 14.29 -3.74 -9.85
CA GLN A 5 12.95 -3.55 -9.27
C GLN A 5 12.62 -4.64 -8.25
N ARG A 6 12.99 -5.88 -8.52
CA ARG A 6 12.80 -6.99 -7.58
C ARG A 6 13.58 -6.79 -6.29
N GLU A 7 14.86 -6.41 -6.39
CA GLU A 7 15.73 -6.14 -5.23
C GLU A 7 15.14 -5.06 -4.33
N VAL A 8 14.83 -3.88 -4.89
CA VAL A 8 14.31 -2.76 -4.08
C VAL A 8 12.94 -3.06 -3.44
N ILE A 9 12.11 -3.86 -4.09
CA ILE A 9 10.84 -4.32 -3.49
C ILE A 9 11.11 -5.28 -2.32
N LEU A 10 12.04 -6.21 -2.45
CA LEU A 10 12.42 -7.11 -1.35
C LEU A 10 13.04 -6.32 -0.18
N GLU A 11 13.91 -5.37 -0.45
CA GLU A 11 14.47 -4.46 0.56
C GLU A 11 13.36 -3.70 1.30
N ALA A 12 12.36 -3.19 0.58
CA ALA A 12 11.21 -2.51 1.17
C ALA A 12 10.38 -3.45 2.08
N ILE A 13 10.14 -4.70 1.65
CA ILE A 13 9.41 -5.70 2.45
C ILE A 13 10.16 -6.02 3.74
N HIS A 14 11.46 -6.33 3.66
CA HIS A 14 12.29 -6.68 4.81
C HIS A 14 12.55 -5.47 5.72
N GLY A 15 12.63 -4.27 5.16
CA GLY A 15 12.75 -3.00 5.89
C GLY A 15 11.44 -2.51 6.53
N LYS A 16 10.36 -3.30 6.51
CA LYS A 16 9.02 -2.92 7.03
C LYS A 16 8.50 -1.61 6.46
N LYS A 17 8.73 -1.39 5.17
CA LYS A 17 8.19 -0.25 4.45
C LYS A 17 6.71 -0.46 4.11
N ASN A 18 5.92 0.58 4.23
CA ASN A 18 4.52 0.56 3.78
C ASN A 18 4.47 0.74 2.27
N ILE A 19 3.86 -0.22 1.59
CA ILE A 19 3.88 -0.33 0.12
C ILE A 19 2.47 -0.12 -0.44
N ILE A 20 2.32 0.79 -1.38
CA ILE A 20 1.12 0.89 -2.22
C ILE A 20 1.42 0.35 -3.61
N VAL A 21 0.62 -0.59 -4.08
CA VAL A 21 0.65 -1.09 -5.46
C VAL A 21 -0.43 -0.41 -6.27
N ALA A 22 -0.03 0.34 -7.27
CA ALA A 22 -0.89 1.18 -8.08
C ALA A 22 -1.01 0.68 -9.53
N GLY A 23 -2.09 1.04 -10.19
CA GLY A 23 -2.29 0.73 -11.61
C GLY A 23 -3.76 0.51 -11.97
N GLY A 24 -4.03 0.46 -13.26
CA GLY A 24 -5.38 0.27 -13.81
C GLY A 24 -5.99 -1.11 -13.52
N THR A 25 -7.25 -1.28 -13.94
CA THR A 25 -7.95 -2.58 -13.83
C THR A 25 -7.24 -3.67 -14.64
N GLY A 26 -7.00 -4.81 -13.99
CA GLY A 26 -6.35 -5.95 -14.62
C GLY A 26 -4.86 -5.75 -14.93
N SER A 27 -4.19 -4.74 -14.33
CA SER A 27 -2.74 -4.55 -14.47
C SER A 27 -1.90 -5.59 -13.72
N GLY A 28 -2.47 -6.28 -12.73
CA GLY A 28 -1.77 -7.28 -11.93
C GLY A 28 -1.45 -6.84 -10.49
N LYS A 29 -2.11 -5.78 -9.98
CA LYS A 29 -1.91 -5.29 -8.61
C LYS A 29 -2.05 -6.39 -7.56
N THR A 30 -3.18 -7.11 -7.57
CA THR A 30 -3.43 -8.22 -6.62
C THR A 30 -2.39 -9.34 -6.77
N THR A 31 -1.91 -9.59 -7.99
CA THR A 31 -0.83 -10.58 -8.22
C THR A 31 0.46 -10.15 -7.54
N LEU A 32 0.84 -8.88 -7.62
CA LEU A 32 2.04 -8.37 -6.95
C LEU A 32 1.85 -8.34 -5.43
N VAL A 33 0.68 -7.91 -4.93
CA VAL A 33 0.39 -7.97 -3.48
C VAL A 33 0.47 -9.40 -2.95
N ASN A 34 -0.01 -10.40 -3.70
CA ASN A 34 0.13 -11.79 -3.33
C ASN A 34 1.60 -12.25 -3.31
N ALA A 35 2.45 -11.75 -4.21
CA ALA A 35 3.89 -12.01 -4.16
C ALA A 35 4.55 -11.35 -2.95
N VAL A 36 4.16 -10.12 -2.59
CA VAL A 36 4.59 -9.44 -1.36
C VAL A 36 4.15 -10.22 -0.13
N LEU A 37 2.89 -10.67 -0.07
CA LEU A 37 2.37 -11.51 1.02
C LEU A 37 3.11 -12.84 1.15
N ALA A 38 3.44 -13.50 0.04
CA ALA A 38 4.21 -14.72 0.06
C ALA A 38 5.63 -14.52 0.65
N GLU A 39 6.24 -13.34 0.42
CA GLU A 39 7.51 -13.01 1.03
C GLU A 39 7.36 -12.68 2.53
N ILE A 40 6.38 -11.86 2.89
CA ILE A 40 6.06 -11.53 4.29
C ILE A 40 5.73 -12.80 5.10
N SER A 41 5.03 -13.77 4.49
CA SER A 41 4.63 -15.02 5.16
C SER A 41 5.81 -15.90 5.58
N LYS A 42 7.02 -15.65 5.11
CA LYS A 42 8.25 -16.33 5.56
C LYS A 42 8.80 -15.75 6.87
N LEU A 43 8.29 -14.59 7.28
CA LEU A 43 8.68 -13.91 8.50
C LEU A 43 7.76 -14.38 9.64
N ASP A 44 8.31 -14.50 10.86
CA ASP A 44 7.52 -14.84 12.05
C ASP A 44 6.75 -13.59 12.55
N GLU A 45 5.73 -13.18 11.78
CA GLU A 45 4.96 -11.98 12.01
C GLU A 45 3.44 -12.26 11.97
N ARG A 46 2.68 -11.55 12.82
CA ARG A 46 1.23 -11.58 12.78
C ARG A 46 0.71 -10.68 11.66
N ILE A 47 0.05 -11.29 10.68
CA ILE A 47 -0.48 -10.61 9.50
C ILE A 47 -2.00 -10.55 9.59
N VAL A 48 -2.57 -9.36 9.40
CA VAL A 48 -4.02 -9.19 9.24
C VAL A 48 -4.30 -8.70 7.82
N THR A 49 -5.09 -9.47 7.06
CA THR A 49 -5.57 -9.08 5.74
C THR A 49 -7.04 -8.65 5.81
N ILE A 50 -7.40 -7.59 5.10
CA ILE A 50 -8.76 -7.04 5.04
C ILE A 50 -9.15 -6.84 3.58
N GLU A 51 -10.29 -7.42 3.17
CA GLU A 51 -10.75 -7.41 1.76
C GLU A 51 -12.27 -7.30 1.65
N ASP A 52 -12.75 -6.79 0.52
CA ASP A 52 -14.15 -6.92 0.11
C ASP A 52 -14.40 -8.30 -0.49
N THR A 53 -13.61 -8.69 -1.46
CA THR A 53 -13.66 -10.00 -2.13
C THR A 53 -12.34 -10.72 -1.87
N ARG A 54 -12.42 -12.00 -1.59
CA ARG A 54 -11.23 -12.84 -1.30
C ARG A 54 -10.37 -13.05 -2.53
N GLU A 55 -9.28 -12.31 -2.60
CA GLU A 55 -8.25 -12.41 -3.65
C GLU A 55 -6.84 -12.59 -3.09
N LEU A 56 -6.63 -12.16 -1.83
CA LEU A 56 -5.33 -12.25 -1.16
C LEU A 56 -5.07 -13.67 -0.66
N LYS A 57 -3.83 -14.10 -0.82
CA LYS A 57 -3.35 -15.44 -0.43
C LYS A 57 -2.24 -15.28 0.60
N CYS A 58 -2.61 -15.30 1.87
CA CYS A 58 -1.67 -15.27 2.98
C CYS A 58 -1.44 -16.69 3.51
N SER A 59 -0.19 -17.16 3.49
CA SER A 59 0.21 -18.50 3.96
C SER A 59 0.95 -18.45 5.31
N ALA A 60 0.97 -17.30 6.00
CA ALA A 60 1.60 -17.18 7.30
C ALA A 60 0.84 -18.00 8.35
N GLU A 61 1.56 -18.64 9.28
CA GLU A 61 0.96 -19.41 10.38
C GLU A 61 0.12 -18.53 11.30
N ASN A 62 0.57 -17.29 11.56
CA ASN A 62 -0.15 -16.32 12.38
C ASN A 62 -0.86 -15.28 11.48
N ALA A 63 -1.86 -15.73 10.74
CA ALA A 63 -2.64 -14.87 9.85
C ALA A 63 -4.10 -14.79 10.29
N VAL A 64 -4.69 -13.58 10.17
CA VAL A 64 -6.12 -13.32 10.33
C VAL A 64 -6.64 -12.68 9.05
N THR A 65 -7.63 -13.30 8.43
CA THR A 65 -8.30 -12.76 7.22
C THR A 65 -9.68 -12.24 7.61
N LEU A 66 -9.94 -10.99 7.32
CA LEU A 66 -11.20 -10.30 7.55
C LEU A 66 -11.82 -9.90 6.20
N ASN A 67 -13.13 -10.12 6.06
CA ASN A 67 -13.85 -9.69 4.88
C ASN A 67 -15.00 -8.75 5.29
N THR A 68 -15.29 -7.78 4.43
CA THR A 68 -16.48 -6.93 4.60
C THR A 68 -17.75 -7.74 4.47
N THR A 69 -18.81 -7.21 5.03
CA THR A 69 -20.17 -7.73 4.92
C THR A 69 -21.12 -6.57 4.69
N ASP A 70 -22.39 -6.83 4.42
CA ASP A 70 -23.42 -5.78 4.26
C ASP A 70 -23.51 -4.86 5.49
N SER A 71 -23.13 -5.35 6.69
CA SER A 71 -23.22 -4.62 7.95
C SER A 71 -21.86 -4.11 8.49
N VAL A 72 -20.74 -4.55 7.94
CA VAL A 72 -19.40 -4.21 8.42
C VAL A 72 -18.50 -3.83 7.24
N ASP A 73 -18.21 -2.56 7.12
CA ASP A 73 -17.36 -2.03 6.06
C ASP A 73 -15.86 -2.13 6.38
N MET A 74 -15.04 -1.79 5.40
CA MET A 74 -13.58 -1.83 5.45
C MET A 74 -13.00 -0.96 6.58
N ASP A 75 -13.53 0.26 6.77
CA ASP A 75 -13.07 1.18 7.82
C ASP A 75 -13.32 0.60 9.22
N ASN A 76 -14.49 0.00 9.45
CA ASN A 76 -14.82 -0.68 10.71
C ASN A 76 -13.90 -1.87 10.99
N LEU A 77 -13.60 -2.69 9.98
CA LEU A 77 -12.67 -3.80 10.10
C LEU A 77 -11.26 -3.31 10.43
N LEU A 78 -10.80 -2.28 9.75
CA LEU A 78 -9.47 -1.71 9.96
C LEU A 78 -9.31 -1.17 11.39
N ARG A 79 -10.30 -0.41 11.91
CA ARG A 79 -10.31 0.07 13.31
C ARG A 79 -10.27 -1.08 14.32
N LYS A 80 -10.98 -2.18 14.06
CA LYS A 80 -10.94 -3.37 14.92
C LYS A 80 -9.60 -4.10 14.84
N THR A 81 -8.99 -4.11 13.68
CA THR A 81 -7.67 -4.75 13.44
C THR A 81 -6.58 -4.18 14.34
N LEU A 82 -6.61 -2.87 14.65
CA LEU A 82 -5.64 -2.25 15.56
C LEU A 82 -5.62 -2.88 16.97
N ARG A 83 -6.70 -3.55 17.37
CA ARG A 83 -6.81 -4.27 18.65
C ARG A 83 -6.35 -5.73 18.59
N LEU A 84 -6.01 -6.22 17.40
CA LEU A 84 -5.52 -7.59 17.21
C LEU A 84 -4.00 -7.70 17.33
N SER A 85 -3.31 -6.60 17.68
CA SER A 85 -1.85 -6.50 17.75
C SER A 85 -1.14 -7.00 16.48
N PRO A 86 -1.52 -6.51 15.28
CA PRO A 86 -0.91 -6.94 14.04
C PRO A 86 0.53 -6.44 13.94
N ASN A 87 1.43 -7.27 13.43
CA ASN A 87 2.74 -6.80 12.98
C ASN A 87 2.64 -6.14 11.60
N ARG A 88 1.74 -6.64 10.75
CA ARG A 88 1.46 -6.08 9.42
C ARG A 88 -0.03 -6.05 9.12
N ILE A 89 -0.47 -4.96 8.51
CA ILE A 89 -1.86 -4.79 8.03
C ILE A 89 -1.82 -4.70 6.52
N VAL A 90 -2.53 -5.62 5.84
CA VAL A 90 -2.66 -5.64 4.39
C VAL A 90 -4.12 -5.43 4.02
N VAL A 91 -4.39 -4.41 3.23
CA VAL A 91 -5.72 -4.09 2.73
C VAL A 91 -5.77 -4.39 1.23
N GLY A 92 -6.74 -5.17 0.79
CA GLY A 92 -6.84 -5.59 -0.61
C GLY A 92 -6.88 -4.42 -1.57
N GLU A 93 -7.75 -3.45 -1.32
CA GLU A 93 -7.83 -2.22 -2.11
C GLU A 93 -8.40 -1.05 -1.30
N ILE A 94 -7.85 0.14 -1.49
CA ILE A 94 -8.33 1.40 -0.91
C ILE A 94 -9.20 2.11 -1.95
N ARG A 95 -10.46 2.36 -1.60
CA ARG A 95 -11.46 3.01 -2.49
C ARG A 95 -12.21 4.15 -1.85
N GLY A 96 -12.19 4.26 -0.51
CA GLY A 96 -13.05 5.16 0.25
C GLY A 96 -12.43 5.68 1.54
N LYS A 97 -13.30 5.82 2.55
CA LYS A 97 -12.97 6.45 3.85
C LYS A 97 -11.91 5.69 4.66
N GLU A 98 -11.74 4.39 4.42
CA GLU A 98 -10.71 3.55 5.03
C GLU A 98 -9.28 4.06 4.76
N ALA A 99 -9.10 4.86 3.70
CA ALA A 99 -7.83 5.51 3.39
C ALA A 99 -7.26 6.27 4.57
N LEU A 100 -8.06 7.11 5.23
CA LEU A 100 -7.62 7.90 6.40
C LEU A 100 -7.21 7.00 7.56
N THR A 101 -8.03 6.00 7.90
CA THR A 101 -7.74 5.09 9.01
C THR A 101 -6.49 4.26 8.76
N LEU A 102 -6.23 3.85 7.50
CA LEU A 102 -5.02 3.12 7.15
C LEU A 102 -3.77 4.01 7.23
N ILE A 103 -3.85 5.25 6.73
CA ILE A 103 -2.77 6.24 6.83
C ILE A 103 -2.43 6.52 8.29
N ASP A 104 -3.43 6.69 9.15
CA ASP A 104 -3.23 6.88 10.59
C ASP A 104 -2.56 5.66 11.23
N ALA A 105 -3.03 4.45 10.91
CA ALA A 105 -2.45 3.21 11.42
C ALA A 105 -0.98 3.04 11.02
N TRP A 106 -0.67 3.26 9.74
CA TRP A 106 0.67 3.10 9.19
C TRP A 106 1.64 4.20 9.68
N SER A 107 1.15 5.42 9.92
CA SER A 107 1.96 6.50 10.47
C SER A 107 2.21 6.40 11.98
N THR A 108 1.43 5.60 12.70
CA THR A 108 1.46 5.50 14.19
C THR A 108 1.94 4.15 14.72
N GLY A 109 2.73 3.39 13.95
CA GLY A 109 3.43 2.21 14.47
C GLY A 109 3.11 0.87 13.81
N HIS A 110 2.09 0.79 12.93
CA HIS A 110 1.75 -0.44 12.20
C HIS A 110 2.41 -0.45 10.83
N ARG A 111 3.76 -0.48 10.81
CA ARG A 111 4.57 -0.42 9.57
C ARG A 111 4.67 -1.77 8.86
N GLY A 112 5.07 -1.73 7.59
CA GLY A 112 5.29 -2.92 6.75
C GLY A 112 4.03 -3.47 6.12
N GLY A 113 2.98 -2.65 6.02
CA GLY A 113 1.75 -3.01 5.35
C GLY A 113 1.83 -2.92 3.83
N CYS A 114 0.80 -3.44 3.16
CA CYS A 114 0.65 -3.34 1.72
C CYS A 114 -0.83 -3.13 1.35
N SER A 115 -1.08 -2.36 0.31
CA SER A 115 -2.43 -2.19 -0.24
C SER A 115 -2.40 -1.87 -1.74
N THR A 116 -3.57 -1.89 -2.39
CA THR A 116 -3.68 -1.44 -3.78
C THR A 116 -4.53 -0.17 -3.90
N VAL A 117 -4.24 0.61 -4.93
CA VAL A 117 -5.01 1.79 -5.33
C VAL A 117 -5.12 1.85 -6.85
N HIS A 118 -6.27 2.28 -7.35
CA HIS A 118 -6.43 2.62 -8.77
C HIS A 118 -5.88 4.01 -9.04
N SER A 119 -4.84 4.08 -9.88
CA SER A 119 -4.25 5.33 -10.37
C SER A 119 -3.50 5.10 -11.67
N ASP A 120 -3.10 6.18 -12.35
CA ASP A 120 -2.48 6.16 -13.67
C ASP A 120 -0.96 6.36 -13.63
N SER A 121 -0.39 6.68 -12.46
CA SER A 121 1.06 6.73 -12.21
C SER A 121 1.38 6.56 -10.73
N ALA A 122 2.67 6.43 -10.37
CA ALA A 122 3.08 6.38 -8.96
C ALA A 122 2.80 7.70 -8.25
N MET A 123 3.02 8.84 -8.91
CA MET A 123 2.73 10.16 -8.33
C MET A 123 1.22 10.39 -8.20
N ASP A 124 0.40 10.06 -9.22
CA ASP A 124 -1.06 10.17 -9.15
C ASP A 124 -1.67 9.36 -8.02
N THR A 125 -0.97 8.31 -7.58
CA THR A 125 -1.39 7.52 -6.41
C THR A 125 -1.46 8.38 -5.15
N LEU A 126 -0.51 9.29 -4.93
CA LEU A 126 -0.50 10.19 -3.78
C LEU A 126 -1.65 11.19 -3.85
N TYR A 127 -1.88 11.80 -5.00
CA TYR A 127 -3.02 12.68 -5.23
C TYR A 127 -4.36 11.94 -5.08
N ARG A 128 -4.42 10.69 -5.56
CA ARG A 128 -5.60 9.86 -5.37
C ARG A 128 -5.90 9.58 -3.90
N LEU A 129 -4.88 9.34 -3.09
CA LEU A 129 -5.03 9.19 -1.63
C LEU A 129 -5.49 10.49 -0.97
N GLU A 130 -4.98 11.65 -1.40
CA GLU A 130 -5.48 12.96 -0.94
C GLU A 130 -6.97 13.11 -1.23
N ASP A 131 -7.41 12.80 -2.43
CA ASP A 131 -8.83 12.85 -2.82
C ASP A 131 -9.70 11.95 -1.92
N LEU A 132 -9.24 10.74 -1.63
CA LEU A 132 -9.99 9.81 -0.79
C LEU A 132 -10.09 10.31 0.65
N VAL A 133 -9.00 10.84 1.19
CA VAL A 133 -8.94 11.36 2.56
C VAL A 133 -9.73 12.67 2.69
N SER A 134 -9.68 13.55 1.70
CA SER A 134 -10.41 14.84 1.71
C SER A 134 -11.93 14.69 1.80
N ARG A 135 -12.47 13.53 1.41
CA ARG A 135 -13.91 13.22 1.53
C ARG A 135 -14.37 13.02 2.98
N VAL A 136 -13.44 12.77 3.90
CA VAL A 136 -13.73 12.44 5.30
C VAL A 136 -12.97 13.29 6.30
N SER A 137 -12.00 14.10 5.84
CA SER A 137 -11.20 15.01 6.67
C SER A 137 -11.11 16.38 6.02
N ILE A 138 -11.32 17.43 6.82
CA ILE A 138 -11.21 18.84 6.37
C ILE A 138 -9.76 19.32 6.43
N SER A 139 -8.90 18.66 7.21
CA SER A 139 -7.49 19.07 7.38
C SER A 139 -6.62 18.50 6.25
N ALA A 140 -5.63 19.29 5.83
CA ALA A 140 -4.62 18.84 4.86
C ALA A 140 -3.84 17.63 5.40
N GLN A 141 -3.79 16.55 4.61
CA GLN A 141 -3.24 15.26 5.02
C GLN A 141 -1.96 14.88 4.28
N GLN A 142 -1.41 15.74 3.43
CA GLN A 142 -0.21 15.44 2.62
C GLN A 142 0.97 14.97 3.47
N ALA A 143 1.26 15.68 4.55
CA ALA A 143 2.33 15.28 5.47
C ALA A 143 2.01 13.94 6.21
N GLY A 144 0.73 13.62 6.43
CA GLY A 144 0.28 12.34 6.97
C GLY A 144 0.49 11.21 5.98
N ILE A 145 0.09 11.42 4.73
CA ILE A 145 0.28 10.49 3.61
C ILE A 145 1.78 10.22 3.42
N ALA A 146 2.61 11.28 3.35
CA ALA A 146 4.06 11.14 3.17
C ALA A 146 4.76 10.40 4.32
N ARG A 147 4.22 10.43 5.55
CA ARG A 147 4.73 9.63 6.68
C ARG A 147 4.27 8.19 6.67
N ALA A 148 3.08 7.95 6.15
CA ALA A 148 2.45 6.64 6.14
C ALA A 148 2.94 5.76 5.00
N ILE A 149 3.19 6.33 3.83
CA ILE A 149 3.56 5.62 2.61
C ILE A 149 5.08 5.76 2.41
N ASP A 150 5.78 4.65 2.31
CA ASP A 150 7.22 4.64 2.04
C ASP A 150 7.52 4.40 0.56
N VAL A 151 6.74 3.52 -0.10
CA VAL A 151 6.99 3.09 -1.48
C VAL A 151 5.68 2.98 -2.26
N VAL A 152 5.66 3.52 -3.45
CA VAL A 152 4.60 3.29 -4.44
C VAL A 152 5.17 2.50 -5.61
N ILE A 153 4.52 1.39 -5.96
CA ILE A 153 4.89 0.53 -7.10
C ILE A 153 3.78 0.68 -8.14
N TYR A 154 4.11 1.28 -9.28
CA TYR A 154 3.15 1.42 -10.38
C TYR A 154 3.29 0.29 -11.39
N ILE A 155 2.15 -0.36 -11.71
CA ILE A 155 2.07 -1.44 -12.70
C ILE A 155 1.24 -0.97 -13.89
N ALA A 156 1.86 -0.91 -15.06
CA ALA A 156 1.16 -0.65 -16.30
C ALA A 156 0.76 -1.95 -17.01
N LYS A 157 -0.42 -1.87 -17.65
CA LYS A 157 -0.86 -2.87 -18.63
C LYS A 157 -0.52 -2.37 -20.02
N ARG A 158 0.43 -3.03 -20.68
CA ARG A 158 0.78 -2.80 -22.09
C ARG A 158 -0.02 -3.76 -22.98
N ALA A 159 -0.07 -3.47 -24.27
CA ALA A 159 -0.87 -4.29 -25.21
C ALA A 159 -0.57 -5.81 -25.15
N VAL A 160 0.67 -6.18 -24.91
CA VAL A 160 1.16 -7.58 -24.92
C VAL A 160 1.72 -8.03 -23.58
N SER A 161 1.87 -7.16 -22.57
CA SER A 161 2.51 -7.51 -21.30
C SER A 161 1.97 -6.67 -20.13
N ARG A 162 2.26 -7.14 -18.92
CA ARG A 162 2.04 -6.41 -17.67
C ARG A 162 3.36 -6.34 -16.94
N GLY A 163 3.69 -5.21 -16.32
CA GLY A 163 4.95 -5.10 -15.61
C GLY A 163 4.99 -3.90 -14.68
N VAL A 164 5.89 -3.99 -13.72
CA VAL A 164 6.29 -2.84 -12.90
C VAL A 164 6.94 -1.83 -13.82
N GLU A 165 6.45 -0.62 -13.83
CA GLU A 165 6.93 0.47 -14.66
C GLU A 165 7.73 1.48 -13.86
N GLU A 166 7.38 1.64 -12.57
CA GLU A 166 8.01 2.58 -11.67
C GLU A 166 7.96 2.07 -10.22
N VAL A 167 9.06 2.28 -9.49
CA VAL A 167 9.13 2.10 -8.03
C VAL A 167 9.59 3.42 -7.43
N LEU A 168 8.67 4.12 -6.77
CA LEU A 168 8.87 5.47 -6.23
C LEU A 168 8.99 5.40 -4.71
N SER A 169 10.05 5.99 -4.15
CA SER A 169 10.19 6.26 -2.71
C SER A 169 9.51 7.57 -2.36
N ILE A 170 8.86 7.61 -1.20
CA ILE A 170 8.26 8.81 -0.64
C ILE A 170 9.08 9.19 0.60
N ASP A 171 9.85 10.28 0.49
CA ASP A 171 10.80 10.69 1.52
C ASP A 171 10.23 11.79 2.43
N GLY A 172 9.12 12.43 2.02
CA GLY A 172 8.47 13.45 2.81
C GLY A 172 7.51 14.35 2.05
N TRP A 173 7.12 15.42 2.71
CA TRP A 173 6.30 16.51 2.19
C TRP A 173 6.99 17.85 2.41
N ASP A 174 7.29 18.56 1.33
CA ASP A 174 7.81 19.94 1.40
C ASP A 174 6.63 20.91 1.58
N ARG A 175 6.57 21.54 2.75
CA ARG A 175 5.48 22.47 3.11
C ARG A 175 5.58 23.82 2.41
N GLU A 176 6.78 24.22 2.00
CA GLU A 176 7.00 25.50 1.33
C GLU A 176 6.65 25.41 -0.15
N ARG A 177 7.04 24.30 -0.78
CA ARG A 177 6.77 24.03 -2.20
C ARG A 177 5.43 23.36 -2.47
N HIS A 178 4.77 22.87 -1.42
CA HIS A 178 3.54 22.07 -1.54
C HIS A 178 3.70 20.87 -2.48
N GLU A 179 4.78 20.10 -2.31
CA GLU A 179 5.08 18.93 -3.13
C GLU A 179 5.61 17.75 -2.31
N TYR A 180 5.37 16.51 -2.80
CA TYR A 180 5.99 15.33 -2.24
C TYR A 180 7.46 15.26 -2.61
N ILE A 181 8.31 14.94 -1.63
CA ILE A 181 9.73 14.64 -1.86
C ILE A 181 9.81 13.17 -2.23
N THR A 182 10.21 12.87 -3.46
CA THR A 182 10.22 11.51 -3.99
C THR A 182 11.47 11.25 -4.81
N HIS A 183 11.88 9.97 -4.92
CA HIS A 183 12.89 9.55 -5.89
C HIS A 183 12.59 8.14 -6.41
N ARG A 184 13.05 7.83 -7.62
CA ARG A 184 12.91 6.51 -8.21
C ARG A 184 13.96 5.55 -7.65
N LEU A 185 13.49 4.39 -7.17
CA LEU A 185 14.35 3.33 -6.62
C LEU A 185 14.86 2.36 -7.70
N ASP A 186 14.17 2.28 -8.83
CA ASP A 186 14.45 1.33 -9.89
C ASP A 186 15.34 1.90 -11.02
N GLU A 187 15.77 3.15 -10.90
CA GLU A 187 16.79 3.76 -11.73
C GLU A 187 18.17 3.62 -11.09
N ALA A 188 19.22 3.55 -11.90
CA ALA A 188 20.60 3.60 -11.39
C ALA A 188 20.85 4.98 -10.76
N ALA A 189 21.49 5.00 -9.58
CA ALA A 189 21.96 6.26 -9.00
C ALA A 189 22.92 6.92 -9.99
N SER A 190 22.58 8.13 -10.45
CA SER A 190 23.38 8.92 -11.38
C SER A 190 24.61 9.46 -10.69
#